data_cfb8596ffdaa09713fab6bb9e430bb8a
#
_entry.id   cfb8596ffdaa09713fab6bb9e430bb8a
#
_cell.length_a   1.000
_cell.length_b   1.000
_cell.length_c   1.000
_cell.angle_alpha   90.00
_cell.angle_beta   90.00
_cell.angle_gamma   90.00
#
_symmetry.space_group_name_H-M   'P 1'
#
loop_
_entity.id
_entity.type
_entity.pdbx_description
1 polymer ?
#
loop_
_entity_poly.entity_id
_entity_poly.type
_entity_poly.pdbx_seq_one_letter_code
_entity_poly.pdbx_strand_id
1 'polypeptide(L)'
;RAQGGESVVLTFEPHPRVTLGRADGLRLLTSLEEKIYLLGQQGIDNLIVIPFDKAFSALAPDTFIRDYLVGRIGAETLVVGFNHRFGRDKQGSYDYLGSHGFGLEVVEVGECDVDAEKVSSTVIRRLVAQGDMARAARLLSHPYLVIGTAAAGRIRTDDPLKLLPPTGSYQVRIGGRPARLTVDTSQNLIIRDGCPDGRAVLTF
;
A
#
# COMPACT_ATOMS: atom_id res chain seq x y z
N ARG A 1 -1.22 19.71 -8.44
CA ARG A 1 -2.14 20.73 -7.90
C ARG A 1 -1.60 22.15 -8.06
N ALA A 2 -0.31 22.38 -7.88
CA ALA A 2 0.28 23.71 -8.09
C ALA A 2 0.08 24.24 -9.52
N GLN A 3 -0.10 23.36 -10.49
CA GLN A 3 -0.34 23.66 -11.91
C GLN A 3 -1.83 23.53 -12.31
N GLY A 4 -2.74 23.38 -11.36
CA GLY A 4 -4.18 23.23 -11.62
C GLY A 4 -4.63 21.82 -12.01
N GLY A 5 -3.74 20.84 -11.98
CA GLY A 5 -4.04 19.44 -12.29
C GLY A 5 -4.54 18.63 -11.09
N GLU A 6 -5.08 17.44 -11.36
CA GLU A 6 -5.51 16.46 -10.37
C GLU A 6 -4.39 15.47 -10.03
N SER A 7 -4.34 15.03 -8.77
CA SER A 7 -3.42 13.98 -8.34
C SER A 7 -4.00 12.59 -8.66
N VAL A 8 -3.21 11.76 -9.32
CA VAL A 8 -3.59 10.39 -9.69
C VAL A 8 -2.57 9.42 -9.12
N VAL A 9 -3.04 8.42 -8.37
CA VAL A 9 -2.22 7.27 -7.96
C VAL A 9 -2.61 6.05 -8.78
N LEU A 10 -1.62 5.37 -9.33
CA LEU A 10 -1.80 4.09 -10.00
C LEU A 10 -1.43 2.96 -9.04
N THR A 11 -2.27 1.96 -8.95
CA THR A 11 -1.97 0.71 -8.24
C THR A 11 -2.41 -0.50 -9.05
N PHE A 12 -1.88 -1.65 -8.68
CA PHE A 12 -2.10 -2.90 -9.40
C PHE A 12 -2.81 -3.91 -8.48
N GLU A 13 -3.82 -4.59 -9.04
CA GLU A 13 -4.52 -5.67 -8.35
C GLU A 13 -4.81 -6.82 -9.34
N PRO A 14 -4.50 -8.09 -9.00
CA PRO A 14 -3.79 -8.52 -7.78
C PRO A 14 -2.34 -7.98 -7.73
N HIS A 15 -1.72 -8.08 -6.56
CA HIS A 15 -0.31 -7.67 -6.40
C HIS A 15 0.59 -8.36 -7.43
N PRO A 16 1.50 -7.66 -8.12
CA PRO A 16 2.31 -8.21 -9.23
C PRO A 16 3.02 -9.53 -8.93
N ARG A 17 3.52 -9.72 -7.69
CA ARG A 17 4.14 -10.98 -7.29
C ARG A 17 3.17 -12.16 -7.28
N VAL A 18 1.87 -11.94 -7.07
CA VAL A 18 0.85 -12.99 -7.13
C VAL A 18 0.68 -13.46 -8.57
N THR A 19 0.44 -12.53 -9.50
CA THR A 19 0.30 -12.83 -10.94
C THR A 19 1.53 -13.52 -11.53
N LEU A 20 2.73 -13.13 -11.07
CA LEU A 20 4.00 -13.68 -11.55
C LEU A 20 4.42 -14.98 -10.86
N GLY A 21 3.57 -15.57 -9.99
CA GLY A 21 3.89 -16.81 -9.28
C GLY A 21 5.06 -16.67 -8.28
N ARG A 22 5.29 -15.46 -7.75
CA ARG A 22 6.38 -15.13 -6.81
C ARG A 22 5.82 -14.67 -5.45
N ALA A 23 4.67 -15.21 -5.07
CA ALA A 23 3.98 -14.80 -3.85
C ALA A 23 4.45 -15.52 -2.58
N ASP A 24 5.39 -16.46 -2.68
CA ASP A 24 5.92 -17.17 -1.52
C ASP A 24 6.44 -16.19 -0.46
N GLY A 25 5.91 -16.34 0.76
CA GLY A 25 6.23 -15.46 1.88
C GLY A 25 5.77 -14.01 1.72
N LEU A 26 4.97 -13.67 0.69
CA LEU A 26 4.44 -12.33 0.52
C LEU A 26 3.47 -12.01 1.66
N ARG A 27 3.70 -10.87 2.33
CA ARG A 27 2.76 -10.25 3.26
C ARG A 27 2.59 -8.78 2.89
N LEU A 28 1.35 -8.34 2.76
CA LEU A 28 1.00 -6.98 2.39
C LEU A 28 0.92 -6.09 3.62
N LEU A 29 1.54 -4.93 3.57
CA LEU A 29 1.37 -3.89 4.60
C LEU A 29 -0.03 -3.28 4.55
N THR A 30 -0.58 -3.14 3.34
CA THR A 30 -1.94 -2.65 3.11
C THR A 30 -2.64 -3.53 2.10
N SER A 31 -3.90 -3.90 2.37
CA SER A 31 -4.82 -4.42 1.37
C SER A 31 -5.22 -3.32 0.37
N LEU A 32 -5.92 -3.67 -0.70
CA LEU A 32 -6.43 -2.66 -1.64
C LEU A 32 -7.39 -1.67 -0.93
N GLU A 33 -8.30 -2.17 -0.11
CA GLU A 33 -9.24 -1.32 0.63
C GLU A 33 -8.54 -0.38 1.61
N GLU A 34 -7.54 -0.88 2.35
CA GLU A 34 -6.73 -0.06 3.23
C GLU A 34 -5.94 1.01 2.48
N LYS A 35 -5.45 0.68 1.29
CA LYS A 35 -4.77 1.63 0.40
C LYS A 35 -5.74 2.74 -0.05
N ILE A 36 -6.95 2.36 -0.49
CA ILE A 36 -8.01 3.32 -0.85
C ILE A 36 -8.30 4.26 0.32
N TYR A 37 -8.49 3.68 1.51
CA TYR A 37 -8.77 4.46 2.72
C TYR A 37 -7.65 5.45 3.04
N LEU A 38 -6.39 4.99 3.06
CA LEU A 38 -5.23 5.83 3.38
C LEU A 38 -5.00 6.94 2.35
N LEU A 39 -5.11 6.64 1.05
CA LEU A 39 -4.95 7.62 -0.02
C LEU A 39 -6.05 8.69 0.03
N GLY A 40 -7.29 8.29 0.35
CA GLY A 40 -8.38 9.22 0.59
C GLY A 40 -8.08 10.19 1.75
N GLN A 41 -7.48 9.70 2.85
CA GLN A 41 -7.06 10.55 3.98
C GLN A 41 -5.94 11.54 3.59
N GLN A 42 -5.11 11.21 2.61
CA GLN A 42 -4.06 12.10 2.08
C GLN A 42 -4.59 13.09 1.03
N GLY A 43 -5.87 13.04 0.73
CA GLY A 43 -6.50 13.93 -0.23
C GLY A 43 -6.04 13.69 -1.68
N ILE A 44 -5.71 12.47 -2.05
CA ILE A 44 -5.49 12.06 -3.45
C ILE A 44 -6.83 12.16 -4.19
N ASP A 45 -6.84 12.82 -5.35
CA ASP A 45 -8.07 13.06 -6.09
C ASP A 45 -8.56 11.79 -6.79
N ASN A 46 -7.65 11.00 -7.38
CA ASN A 46 -7.98 9.81 -8.13
C ASN A 46 -7.07 8.63 -7.80
N LEU A 47 -7.66 7.45 -7.65
CA LEU A 47 -6.95 6.18 -7.60
C LEU A 47 -7.40 5.30 -8.76
N ILE A 48 -6.46 4.93 -9.62
CA ILE A 48 -6.70 3.98 -10.72
C ILE A 48 -6.14 2.62 -10.33
N VAL A 49 -7.03 1.64 -10.24
CA VAL A 49 -6.66 0.24 -9.97
C VAL A 49 -6.58 -0.49 -11.31
N ILE A 50 -5.37 -0.86 -11.70
CA ILE A 50 -5.14 -1.56 -12.96
C ILE A 50 -5.12 -3.07 -12.69
N PRO A 51 -5.95 -3.87 -13.38
CA PRO A 51 -5.85 -5.33 -13.34
C PRO A 51 -4.46 -5.78 -13.80
N PHE A 52 -3.69 -6.41 -12.89
CA PHE A 52 -2.35 -6.87 -13.20
C PHE A 52 -2.38 -8.34 -13.59
N ASP A 53 -2.53 -8.60 -14.87
CA ASP A 53 -2.49 -9.93 -15.46
C ASP A 53 -1.15 -10.22 -16.18
N LYS A 54 -1.04 -11.41 -16.77
CA LYS A 54 0.15 -11.81 -17.52
C LYS A 54 0.37 -10.95 -18.76
N ALA A 55 -0.70 -10.53 -19.44
CA ALA A 55 -0.61 -9.70 -20.62
C ALA A 55 -0.09 -8.30 -20.27
N PHE A 56 -0.65 -7.70 -19.21
CA PHE A 56 -0.18 -6.40 -18.70
C PHE A 56 1.28 -6.47 -18.23
N SER A 57 1.67 -7.56 -17.56
CA SER A 57 3.06 -7.73 -17.08
C SER A 57 4.11 -7.83 -18.18
N ALA A 58 3.70 -8.21 -19.40
CA ALA A 58 4.55 -8.32 -20.58
C ALA A 58 4.69 -7.00 -21.38
N LEU A 59 3.96 -5.95 -21.00
CA LEU A 59 4.04 -4.67 -21.70
C LEU A 59 5.44 -4.07 -21.64
N ALA A 60 5.91 -3.60 -22.78
CA ALA A 60 7.13 -2.79 -22.84
C ALA A 60 6.92 -1.48 -22.05
N PRO A 61 7.96 -0.93 -21.40
CA PRO A 61 7.86 0.33 -20.67
C PRO A 61 7.28 1.47 -21.53
N ASP A 62 7.70 1.59 -22.78
CA ASP A 62 7.21 2.60 -23.72
C ASP A 62 5.70 2.51 -23.95
N THR A 63 5.19 1.31 -24.18
CA THR A 63 3.76 1.07 -24.37
C THR A 63 2.98 1.48 -23.13
N PHE A 64 3.47 1.12 -21.95
CA PHE A 64 2.84 1.53 -20.70
C PHE A 64 2.81 3.05 -20.54
N ILE A 65 3.92 3.74 -20.84
CA ILE A 65 4.00 5.19 -20.71
C ILE A 65 3.10 5.88 -21.75
N ARG A 66 3.26 5.54 -23.04
CA ARG A 66 2.54 6.23 -24.13
C ARG A 66 1.04 5.96 -24.07
N ASP A 67 0.63 4.69 -23.93
CA ASP A 67 -0.76 4.31 -24.10
C ASP A 67 -1.56 4.52 -22.82
N TYR A 68 -0.95 4.27 -21.62
CA TYR A 68 -1.65 4.38 -20.37
C TYR A 68 -1.43 5.72 -19.68
N LEU A 69 -0.18 6.13 -19.45
CA LEU A 69 0.07 7.36 -18.70
C LEU A 69 -0.28 8.60 -19.51
N VAL A 70 0.25 8.71 -20.72
CA VAL A 70 0.01 9.87 -21.58
C VAL A 70 -1.34 9.77 -22.28
N GLY A 71 -1.58 8.65 -23.00
CA GLY A 71 -2.73 8.55 -23.89
C GLY A 71 -4.08 8.41 -23.20
N ARG A 72 -4.19 7.61 -22.11
CA ARG A 72 -5.47 7.37 -21.43
C ARG A 72 -5.68 8.26 -20.21
N ILE A 73 -4.61 8.53 -19.45
CA ILE A 73 -4.69 9.32 -18.22
C ILE A 73 -4.47 10.80 -18.50
N GLY A 74 -3.71 11.13 -19.54
CA GLY A 74 -3.33 12.52 -19.83
C GLY A 74 -2.31 13.04 -18.82
N ALA A 75 -1.41 12.18 -18.34
CA ALA A 75 -0.40 12.59 -17.38
C ALA A 75 0.55 13.62 -18.01
N GLU A 76 0.79 14.72 -17.33
CA GLU A 76 1.75 15.75 -17.68
C GLU A 76 3.02 15.66 -16.82
N THR A 77 2.84 15.33 -15.54
CA THR A 77 3.92 15.15 -14.56
C THR A 77 3.88 13.75 -13.98
N LEU A 78 4.99 13.06 -13.95
CA LEU A 78 5.15 11.74 -13.33
C LEU A 78 6.07 11.83 -12.11
N VAL A 79 5.55 11.50 -10.93
CA VAL A 79 6.33 11.46 -9.68
C VAL A 79 6.74 10.02 -9.39
N VAL A 80 8.02 9.76 -9.26
CA VAL A 80 8.58 8.42 -9.01
C VAL A 80 9.55 8.45 -7.82
N GLY A 81 9.60 7.35 -7.05
CA GLY A 81 10.62 7.20 -6.01
C GLY A 81 11.99 6.85 -6.60
N PHE A 82 13.07 7.19 -5.91
CA PHE A 82 14.47 7.00 -6.33
C PHE A 82 14.82 5.57 -6.78
N ASN A 83 14.13 4.56 -6.27
CA ASN A 83 14.36 3.15 -6.61
C ASN A 83 13.22 2.55 -7.45
N HIS A 84 12.33 3.39 -7.99
CA HIS A 84 11.20 2.91 -8.77
C HIS A 84 11.65 2.23 -10.05
N ARG A 85 11.09 1.04 -10.30
CA ARG A 85 11.30 0.26 -11.53
C ARG A 85 9.97 -0.29 -12.00
N PHE A 86 9.70 -0.18 -13.30
CA PHE A 86 8.44 -0.61 -13.91
C PHE A 86 8.65 -1.26 -15.29
N GLY A 87 7.56 -1.78 -15.87
CA GLY A 87 7.57 -2.45 -17.16
C GLY A 87 8.26 -3.82 -17.12
N ARG A 88 8.28 -4.45 -18.28
CA ARG A 88 8.91 -5.77 -18.46
C ARG A 88 10.38 -5.72 -18.02
N ASP A 89 10.81 -6.73 -17.29
CA ASP A 89 12.18 -6.89 -16.79
C ASP A 89 12.71 -5.70 -15.97
N LYS A 90 11.80 -4.85 -15.42
CA LYS A 90 12.15 -3.66 -14.66
C LYS A 90 13.03 -2.66 -15.42
N GLN A 91 12.87 -2.58 -16.73
CA GLN A 91 13.66 -1.69 -17.58
C GLN A 91 13.33 -0.22 -17.37
N GLY A 92 12.06 0.10 -17.01
CA GLY A 92 11.66 1.48 -16.71
C GLY A 92 12.28 1.99 -15.41
N SER A 93 12.90 3.16 -15.47
CA SER A 93 13.53 3.86 -14.34
C SER A 93 13.36 5.38 -14.50
N TYR A 94 13.82 6.17 -13.54
CA TYR A 94 13.89 7.62 -13.65
C TYR A 94 14.70 8.04 -14.88
N ASP A 95 15.92 7.49 -15.05
CA ASP A 95 16.80 7.81 -16.21
C ASP A 95 16.14 7.39 -17.52
N TYR A 96 15.45 6.25 -17.55
CA TYR A 96 14.70 5.78 -18.71
C TYR A 96 13.63 6.78 -19.13
N LEU A 97 12.86 7.30 -18.17
CA LEU A 97 11.81 8.29 -18.41
C LEU A 97 12.40 9.60 -18.99
N GLY A 98 13.49 10.08 -18.40
CA GLY A 98 14.15 11.31 -18.83
C GLY A 98 14.79 11.22 -20.23
N SER A 99 15.30 10.04 -20.61
CA SER A 99 16.03 9.86 -21.88
C SER A 99 15.14 9.61 -23.10
N HIS A 100 13.87 9.21 -22.93
CA HIS A 100 12.99 8.78 -24.03
C HIS A 100 11.98 9.84 -24.52
N GLY A 101 11.96 11.03 -23.93
CA GLY A 101 11.22 12.19 -24.47
C GLY A 101 9.70 11.96 -24.63
N PHE A 102 9.04 11.41 -23.62
CA PHE A 102 7.59 11.13 -23.66
C PHE A 102 6.70 12.38 -23.52
N GLY A 103 7.26 13.57 -23.40
CA GLY A 103 6.53 14.80 -23.12
C GLY A 103 6.05 14.92 -21.68
N LEU A 104 6.59 14.08 -20.77
CA LEU A 104 6.30 14.11 -19.35
C LEU A 104 7.37 14.88 -18.59
N GLU A 105 6.93 15.72 -17.66
CA GLU A 105 7.81 16.18 -16.60
C GLU A 105 8.00 15.02 -15.61
N VAL A 106 9.24 14.69 -15.26
CA VAL A 106 9.55 13.59 -14.33
C VAL A 106 10.18 14.15 -13.07
N VAL A 107 9.54 13.91 -11.93
CA VAL A 107 10.02 14.33 -10.62
C VAL A 107 10.44 13.11 -9.84
N GLU A 108 11.70 13.06 -9.41
CA GLU A 108 12.18 12.00 -8.52
C GLU A 108 12.03 12.41 -7.06
N VAL A 109 11.43 11.53 -6.26
CA VAL A 109 11.40 11.66 -4.80
C VAL A 109 12.55 10.84 -4.22
N GLY A 110 13.42 11.51 -3.50
CA GLY A 110 14.58 10.90 -2.85
C GLY A 110 14.23 9.91 -1.75
N GLU A 111 15.24 9.28 -1.20
CA GLU A 111 15.10 8.40 -0.03
C GLU A 111 14.61 9.19 1.18
N CYS A 112 13.72 8.59 1.95
CA CYS A 112 13.16 9.18 3.16
C CYS A 112 13.70 8.43 4.39
N ASP A 113 14.24 9.19 5.33
CA ASP A 113 14.66 8.71 6.64
C ASP A 113 13.82 9.38 7.73
N VAL A 114 13.47 8.62 8.75
CA VAL A 114 12.81 9.11 9.96
C VAL A 114 13.66 8.69 11.15
N ASP A 115 14.08 9.66 11.98
CA ASP A 115 14.95 9.43 13.13
C ASP A 115 16.26 8.67 12.76
N ALA A 116 16.87 9.01 11.63
CA ALA A 116 18.03 8.32 11.05
C ALA A 116 17.78 6.83 10.71
N GLU A 117 16.55 6.42 10.61
CA GLU A 117 16.15 5.08 10.14
C GLU A 117 15.51 5.16 8.75
N LYS A 118 16.04 4.35 7.84
CA LYS A 118 15.52 4.25 6.48
C LYS A 118 14.08 3.75 6.46
N VAL A 119 13.19 4.54 5.84
CA VAL A 119 11.81 4.14 5.60
C VAL A 119 11.74 3.18 4.42
N SER A 120 11.39 1.93 4.68
CA SER A 120 11.16 0.95 3.62
C SER A 120 10.10 -0.07 4.03
N SER A 121 9.38 -0.60 3.04
CA SER A 121 8.40 -1.65 3.28
C SER A 121 9.00 -2.89 3.96
N THR A 122 10.27 -3.19 3.73
CA THR A 122 10.97 -4.32 4.36
C THR A 122 11.17 -4.08 5.85
N VAL A 123 11.62 -2.89 6.23
CA VAL A 123 11.80 -2.52 7.65
C VAL A 123 10.46 -2.52 8.36
N ILE A 124 9.44 -1.90 7.76
CA ILE A 124 8.10 -1.82 8.37
C ILE A 124 7.49 -3.22 8.54
N ARG A 125 7.61 -4.13 7.54
CA ARG A 125 7.13 -5.53 7.70
C ARG A 125 7.80 -6.24 8.85
N ARG A 126 9.11 -6.05 9.03
CA ARG A 126 9.85 -6.64 10.15
C ARG A 126 9.32 -6.12 11.48
N LEU A 127 9.11 -4.81 11.64
CA LEU A 127 8.58 -4.20 12.86
C LEU A 127 7.18 -4.73 13.19
N VAL A 128 6.28 -4.77 12.21
CA VAL A 128 4.92 -5.34 12.39
C VAL A 128 5.01 -6.82 12.78
N ALA A 129 5.86 -7.61 12.13
CA ALA A 129 6.05 -9.03 12.45
C ALA A 129 6.68 -9.26 13.84
N GLN A 130 7.36 -8.28 14.41
CA GLN A 130 7.89 -8.28 15.77
C GLN A 130 6.91 -7.71 16.80
N GLY A 131 5.77 -7.14 16.37
CA GLY A 131 4.80 -6.48 17.24
C GLY A 131 5.19 -5.08 17.68
N ASP A 132 6.26 -4.50 17.12
CA ASP A 132 6.68 -3.12 17.39
C ASP A 132 5.83 -2.12 16.59
N MET A 133 4.56 -2.03 17.00
CA MET A 133 3.58 -1.21 16.31
C MET A 133 3.87 0.28 16.43
N ALA A 134 4.45 0.70 17.57
CA ALA A 134 4.78 2.10 17.81
C ALA A 134 5.87 2.60 16.83
N ARG A 135 6.92 1.82 16.62
CA ARG A 135 7.98 2.17 15.68
C ARG A 135 7.49 2.04 14.23
N ALA A 136 6.69 1.01 13.92
CA ALA A 136 6.06 0.88 12.61
C ALA A 136 5.21 2.12 12.28
N ALA A 137 4.39 2.60 13.21
CA ALA A 137 3.55 3.78 13.04
C ALA A 137 4.38 5.06 12.79
N ARG A 138 5.51 5.22 13.50
CA ARG A 138 6.44 6.36 13.28
C ARG A 138 7.00 6.37 11.85
N LEU A 139 7.51 5.23 11.37
CA LEU A 139 8.05 5.12 10.01
C LEU A 139 6.97 5.25 8.93
N LEU A 140 5.73 4.85 9.22
CA LEU A 140 4.58 5.03 8.33
C LEU A 140 4.04 6.46 8.33
N SER A 141 4.36 7.27 9.34
CA SER A 141 3.74 8.58 9.63
C SER A 141 2.22 8.49 9.91
N HIS A 142 1.72 7.30 10.19
CA HIS A 142 0.33 7.03 10.60
C HIS A 142 0.26 5.70 11.36
N PRO A 143 -0.77 5.47 12.21
CA PRO A 143 -0.97 4.19 12.86
C PRO A 143 -1.09 3.04 11.84
N TYR A 144 -0.58 1.86 12.19
CA TYR A 144 -0.78 0.69 11.33
C TYR A 144 -2.27 0.34 11.24
N LEU A 145 -2.75 0.22 10.01
CA LEU A 145 -4.17 0.05 9.71
C LEU A 145 -4.50 -1.41 9.39
N VAL A 146 -5.62 -1.89 9.93
CA VAL A 146 -6.26 -3.14 9.53
C VAL A 146 -7.74 -2.89 9.33
N ILE A 147 -8.25 -3.19 8.13
CA ILE A 147 -9.68 -3.15 7.83
C ILE A 147 -10.19 -4.58 7.64
N GLY A 148 -11.35 -4.87 8.21
CA GLY A 148 -11.95 -6.18 8.13
C GLY A 148 -13.43 -6.15 8.50
N THR A 149 -14.06 -7.32 8.48
CA THR A 149 -15.45 -7.49 8.89
C THR A 149 -15.51 -8.06 10.31
N ALA A 150 -16.16 -7.31 11.18
CA ALA A 150 -16.43 -7.72 12.57
C ALA A 150 -17.73 -8.52 12.65
N ALA A 151 -17.70 -9.63 13.37
CA ALA A 151 -18.88 -10.44 13.72
C ALA A 151 -18.62 -11.16 15.04
N ALA A 152 -19.54 -11.05 15.96
CA ALA A 152 -19.48 -11.71 17.28
C ALA A 152 -18.13 -11.49 18.00
N GLY A 153 -17.61 -10.27 18.00
CA GLY A 153 -16.35 -9.91 18.66
C GLY A 153 -15.08 -10.40 17.96
N ARG A 154 -15.18 -10.93 16.75
CA ARG A 154 -14.04 -11.33 15.90
C ARG A 154 -13.98 -10.47 14.67
N ILE A 155 -12.76 -10.16 14.22
CA ILE A 155 -12.55 -9.41 12.99
C ILE A 155 -11.77 -10.29 12.02
N ARG A 156 -12.26 -10.40 10.80
CA ARG A 156 -11.60 -11.10 9.68
C ARG A 156 -11.16 -10.07 8.65
N THR A 157 -9.92 -10.17 8.23
CA THR A 157 -9.42 -9.45 7.05
C THR A 157 -9.90 -10.16 5.79
N ASP A 158 -10.26 -9.40 4.76
CA ASP A 158 -10.71 -9.99 3.50
C ASP A 158 -9.54 -10.41 2.60
N ASP A 159 -8.36 -9.84 2.84
CA ASP A 159 -7.14 -10.21 2.11
C ASP A 159 -6.28 -11.17 2.94
N PRO A 160 -6.10 -12.43 2.51
CA PRO A 160 -5.31 -13.43 3.21
C PRO A 160 -3.81 -13.11 3.24
N LEU A 161 -3.34 -12.20 2.39
CA LEU A 161 -1.95 -11.74 2.37
C LEU A 161 -1.68 -10.59 3.35
N LYS A 162 -2.73 -10.02 3.97
CA LYS A 162 -2.55 -8.94 4.95
C LYS A 162 -1.61 -9.37 6.06
N LEU A 163 -0.58 -8.56 6.33
CA LEU A 163 0.30 -8.78 7.47
C LEU A 163 -0.42 -8.40 8.75
N LEU A 164 -0.48 -9.32 9.68
CA LEU A 164 -0.97 -9.08 11.03
C LEU A 164 0.19 -9.12 12.03
N PRO A 165 0.11 -8.42 13.15
CA PRO A 165 1.11 -8.53 14.20
C PRO A 165 1.07 -9.93 14.85
N PRO A 166 2.13 -10.35 15.55
CA PRO A 166 2.19 -11.67 16.18
C PRO A 166 1.12 -11.85 17.28
N THR A 167 0.97 -13.07 17.72
CA THR A 167 0.10 -13.42 18.88
C THR A 167 0.41 -12.54 20.07
N GLY A 168 -0.64 -11.92 20.64
CA GLY A 168 -0.48 -10.97 21.74
C GLY A 168 -1.71 -10.10 21.96
N SER A 169 -1.60 -9.22 22.95
CA SER A 169 -2.62 -8.20 23.25
C SER A 169 -2.11 -6.83 22.86
N TYR A 170 -2.95 -6.09 22.15
CA TYR A 170 -2.62 -4.77 21.61
C TYR A 170 -3.66 -3.73 22.04
N GLN A 171 -3.19 -2.52 22.34
CA GLN A 171 -4.06 -1.36 22.44
C GLN A 171 -4.33 -0.86 21.03
N VAL A 172 -5.59 -0.75 20.65
CA VAL A 172 -6.00 -0.32 19.31
C VAL A 172 -7.13 0.70 19.41
N ARG A 173 -7.43 1.32 18.28
CA ARG A 173 -8.69 2.08 18.15
C ARG A 173 -9.54 1.41 17.07
N ILE A 174 -10.84 1.33 17.31
CA ILE A 174 -11.84 0.84 16.35
C ILE A 174 -12.82 1.95 16.09
N GLY A 175 -12.90 2.41 14.84
CA GLY A 175 -13.74 3.57 14.53
C GLY A 175 -13.40 4.80 15.39
N GLY A 176 -12.11 4.97 15.75
CA GLY A 176 -11.63 6.04 16.62
C GLY A 176 -11.77 5.81 18.13
N ARG A 177 -12.47 4.75 18.60
CA ARG A 177 -12.64 4.44 20.02
C ARG A 177 -11.57 3.49 20.52
N PRO A 178 -10.97 3.73 21.71
CA PRO A 178 -10.01 2.80 22.30
C PRO A 178 -10.63 1.41 22.54
N ALA A 179 -9.85 0.37 22.24
CA ALA A 179 -10.24 -1.01 22.46
C ALA A 179 -9.01 -1.88 22.73
N ARG A 180 -9.22 -3.08 23.28
CA ARG A 180 -8.20 -4.11 23.44
C ARG A 180 -8.40 -5.21 22.42
N LEU A 181 -7.42 -5.42 21.57
CA LEU A 181 -7.35 -6.48 20.58
C LEU A 181 -6.48 -7.63 21.10
N THR A 182 -6.93 -8.85 20.92
CA THR A 182 -6.09 -10.05 21.06
C THR A 182 -5.89 -10.67 19.68
N VAL A 183 -4.65 -10.91 19.30
CA VAL A 183 -4.29 -11.75 18.16
C VAL A 183 -3.97 -13.13 18.70
N ASP A 184 -4.73 -14.14 18.31
CA ASP A 184 -4.52 -15.51 18.77
C ASP A 184 -3.49 -16.28 17.92
N THR A 185 -3.18 -17.51 18.29
CA THR A 185 -2.20 -18.36 17.59
C THR A 185 -2.62 -18.72 16.16
N SER A 186 -3.90 -18.60 15.84
CA SER A 186 -4.47 -18.82 14.51
C SER A 186 -4.62 -17.51 13.72
N GLN A 187 -4.02 -16.42 14.20
CA GLN A 187 -4.10 -15.08 13.62
C GLN A 187 -5.55 -14.52 13.57
N ASN A 188 -6.44 -14.98 14.46
CA ASN A 188 -7.74 -14.33 14.60
C ASN A 188 -7.59 -13.05 15.41
N LEU A 189 -8.32 -12.03 15.01
CA LEU A 189 -8.40 -10.73 15.68
C LEU A 189 -9.64 -10.74 16.57
N ILE A 190 -9.45 -10.72 17.89
CA ILE A 190 -10.51 -10.84 18.87
C ILE A 190 -10.62 -9.56 19.69
N ILE A 191 -11.80 -8.95 19.71
CA ILE A 191 -12.13 -7.78 20.52
C ILE A 191 -13.07 -8.21 21.63
N ARG A 192 -12.69 -7.98 22.88
CA ARG A 192 -13.50 -8.39 24.04
C ARG A 192 -14.52 -7.34 24.48
N ASP A 193 -14.25 -6.07 24.23
CA ASP A 193 -15.01 -4.95 24.80
C ASP A 193 -16.06 -4.39 23.84
N GLY A 194 -16.72 -5.26 23.05
CA GLY A 194 -17.84 -4.87 22.19
C GLY A 194 -17.41 -4.13 20.93
N CYS A 195 -17.20 -4.89 19.86
CA CYS A 195 -17.13 -4.34 18.52
C CYS A 195 -18.49 -4.56 17.84
N PRO A 196 -19.17 -3.52 17.37
CA PRO A 196 -20.40 -3.72 16.60
C PRO A 196 -20.11 -4.54 15.36
N ASP A 197 -21.03 -5.40 14.98
CA ASP A 197 -20.92 -6.19 13.75
C ASP A 197 -20.90 -5.27 12.53
N GLY A 198 -20.17 -5.66 11.50
CA GLY A 198 -20.03 -4.91 10.25
C GLY A 198 -18.59 -4.53 9.94
N ARG A 199 -18.42 -3.50 9.11
CA ARG A 199 -17.09 -3.05 8.68
C ARG A 199 -16.34 -2.37 9.83
N ALA A 200 -15.16 -2.86 10.13
CA ALA A 200 -14.31 -2.36 11.21
C ALA A 200 -12.97 -1.83 10.68
N VAL A 201 -12.62 -0.62 11.13
CA VAL A 201 -11.33 0.03 10.86
C VAL A 201 -10.55 0.06 12.17
N LEU A 202 -9.47 -0.73 12.22
CA LEU A 202 -8.56 -0.80 13.37
C LEU A 202 -7.30 -0.02 13.10
N THR A 203 -6.84 0.72 14.11
CA THR A 203 -5.52 1.38 14.10
C THR A 203 -4.74 0.99 15.37
N PHE A 204 -3.47 0.59 15.19
CA PHE A 204 -2.55 0.19 16.24
C PHE A 204 -1.70 1.34 16.72
#